data_acaaa0569b137f58801700de93fc649d
#
_entry.id   acaaa0569b137f58801700de93fc649d
#
_cell.length_a   1.000
_cell.length_b   1.000
_cell.length_c   1.000
_cell.angle_alpha   90.00
_cell.angle_beta   90.00
_cell.angle_gamma   90.00
#
_symmetry.space_group_name_H-M   'P 1'
#
loop_
_entity.id
_entity.type
_entity.pdbx_description
1 polymer ?
#
loop_
_entity_poly.entity_id
_entity_poly.type
_entity_poly.pdbx_seq_one_letter_code
_entity_poly.pdbx_strand_id
1 'polypeptide(L)'
;MSAEQTQFDVVIVGTGFASSFFLMRYLEHAGPAARVLVLERGGADPKSWQLEQRRTSSLAPEDVFVNLTPDKEWLTSPGFGGNSKCWWAGATRMMPGDFELRSRYGVGRDWPLRYDDLEQHYGVVEAVMAVSGPPDSPMPRSRPFPLPPHRLSDPDALLKKHFPDGWFHPATARASVPTPTRAACCASGICELCP
;
A
#
# COMPACT_ATOMS: atom_id res chain seq x y z
N MET A 1 -24.55 20.59 21.11
CA MET A 1 -24.21 21.28 19.85
C MET A 1 -24.38 20.25 18.74
N SER A 2 -25.17 20.54 17.70
CA SER A 2 -25.35 19.63 16.58
C SER A 2 -24.03 19.52 15.79
N ALA A 3 -23.76 18.38 15.16
CA ALA A 3 -22.56 18.16 14.34
C ALA A 3 -22.41 19.21 13.20
N GLU A 4 -23.50 19.84 12.81
CA GLU A 4 -23.58 20.89 11.79
C GLU A 4 -22.88 22.21 12.16
N GLN A 5 -22.58 22.44 13.45
CA GLN A 5 -21.87 23.64 13.91
C GLN A 5 -20.39 23.38 14.22
N THR A 6 -19.90 22.17 13.98
CA THR A 6 -18.53 21.84 14.29
C THR A 6 -17.63 22.12 13.08
N GLN A 7 -16.72 23.09 13.23
CA GLN A 7 -15.74 23.45 12.20
C GLN A 7 -14.51 22.53 12.28
N PHE A 8 -14.03 22.04 11.15
CA PHE A 8 -12.82 21.20 11.05
C PHE A 8 -11.81 21.90 10.14
N ASP A 9 -10.52 21.75 10.47
CA ASP A 9 -9.42 22.28 9.66
C ASP A 9 -9.18 21.39 8.43
N VAL A 10 -9.40 20.09 8.58
CA VAL A 10 -9.26 19.09 7.51
C VAL A 10 -10.38 18.07 7.59
N VAL A 11 -10.95 17.76 6.42
CA VAL A 11 -11.88 16.64 6.25
C VAL A 11 -11.24 15.62 5.30
N ILE A 12 -11.10 14.39 5.77
CA ILE A 12 -10.55 13.27 5.02
C ILE A 12 -11.69 12.31 4.68
N VAL A 13 -11.84 11.96 3.41
CA VAL A 13 -12.85 11.00 2.95
C VAL A 13 -12.17 9.67 2.60
N GLY A 14 -12.56 8.63 3.31
CA GLY A 14 -11.99 7.30 3.23
C GLY A 14 -10.80 7.09 4.17
N THR A 15 -10.48 5.82 4.47
CA THR A 15 -9.42 5.40 5.39
C THR A 15 -8.40 4.45 4.71
N GLY A 16 -8.25 4.54 3.39
CA GLY A 16 -7.29 3.76 2.63
C GLY A 16 -5.85 4.25 2.80
N PHE A 17 -4.92 3.68 2.04
CA PHE A 17 -3.48 4.03 2.10
C PHE A 17 -3.21 5.53 1.98
N ALA A 18 -3.72 6.17 0.93
CA ALA A 18 -3.45 7.59 0.68
C ALA A 18 -3.91 8.47 1.85
N SER A 19 -5.13 8.26 2.33
CA SER A 19 -5.70 8.98 3.47
C SER A 19 -4.91 8.77 4.75
N SER A 20 -4.49 7.53 5.01
CA SER A 20 -3.72 7.19 6.21
C SER A 20 -2.34 7.83 6.22
N PHE A 21 -1.61 7.81 5.10
CA PHE A 21 -0.31 8.46 4.99
C PHE A 21 -0.42 9.99 5.00
N PHE A 22 -1.44 10.54 4.35
CA PHE A 22 -1.72 11.98 4.44
C PHE A 22 -1.99 12.39 5.89
N LEU A 23 -2.88 11.68 6.59
CA LEU A 23 -3.23 11.98 7.98
C LEU A 23 -2.00 11.88 8.89
N MET A 24 -1.20 10.84 8.75
CA MET A 24 0.05 10.66 9.50
C MET A 24 0.95 11.89 9.34
N ARG A 25 1.21 12.31 8.10
CA ARG A 25 2.09 13.46 7.82
C ARG A 25 1.46 14.79 8.26
N TYR A 26 0.16 14.94 8.07
CA TYR A 26 -0.56 16.14 8.54
C TYR A 26 -0.44 16.31 10.05
N LEU A 27 -0.68 15.25 10.82
CA LEU A 27 -0.63 15.30 12.29
C LEU A 27 0.79 15.52 12.84
N GLU A 28 1.83 15.12 12.13
CA GLU A 28 3.22 15.43 12.50
C GLU A 28 3.54 16.94 12.44
N HIS A 29 2.80 17.70 11.62
CA HIS A 29 3.06 19.12 11.39
C HIS A 29 1.93 20.02 11.94
N ALA A 30 0.75 19.46 12.15
CA ALA A 30 -0.38 20.20 12.71
C ALA A 30 -0.18 20.44 14.20
N GLY A 31 -0.58 21.60 14.67
CA GLY A 31 -0.57 21.88 16.10
C GLY A 31 -1.60 21.01 16.87
N PRO A 32 -1.45 20.91 18.20
CA PRO A 32 -2.32 20.05 19.03
C PRO A 32 -3.79 20.47 19.03
N ALA A 33 -4.11 21.66 18.55
CA ALA A 33 -5.47 22.16 18.41
C ALA A 33 -6.13 21.81 17.06
N ALA A 34 -5.38 21.16 16.14
CA ALA A 34 -5.89 20.80 14.83
C ALA A 34 -7.09 19.82 14.94
N ARG A 35 -8.15 20.17 14.25
CA ARG A 35 -9.42 19.44 14.25
C ARG A 35 -9.56 18.70 12.92
N VAL A 36 -9.49 17.39 12.96
CA VAL A 36 -9.58 16.53 11.76
C VAL A 36 -10.86 15.70 11.83
N LEU A 37 -11.62 15.71 10.75
CA LEU A 37 -12.74 14.79 10.55
C LEU A 37 -12.35 13.75 9.53
N VAL A 38 -12.46 12.48 9.88
CA VAL A 38 -12.29 11.35 8.96
C VAL A 38 -13.64 10.71 8.74
N LEU A 39 -14.08 10.66 7.49
CA LEU A 39 -15.32 10.04 7.06
C LEU A 39 -15.01 8.70 6.37
N GLU A 40 -15.60 7.63 6.86
CA GLU A 40 -15.52 6.31 6.25
C GLU A 40 -16.92 5.77 5.99
N ARG A 41 -17.12 5.18 4.81
CA ARG A 41 -18.43 4.68 4.39
C ARG A 41 -18.80 3.37 5.08
N GLY A 42 -17.83 2.50 5.29
CA GLY A 42 -18.07 1.17 5.86
C GLY A 42 -17.62 1.02 7.30
N GLY A 43 -17.92 -0.13 7.88
CA GLY A 43 -17.54 -0.48 9.25
C GLY A 43 -16.07 -0.85 9.40
N ALA A 44 -15.63 -0.91 10.66
CA ALA A 44 -14.33 -1.45 11.04
C ALA A 44 -14.47 -2.95 11.27
N ASP A 45 -14.53 -3.74 10.21
CA ASP A 45 -14.65 -5.20 10.32
C ASP A 45 -13.41 -5.78 11.02
N PRO A 46 -13.52 -6.32 12.26
CA PRO A 46 -12.36 -6.82 13.00
C PRO A 46 -11.71 -8.01 12.29
N LYS A 47 -10.41 -8.21 12.49
CA LYS A 47 -9.69 -9.33 11.86
C LYS A 47 -10.31 -10.69 12.22
N SER A 48 -10.77 -10.89 13.46
CA SER A 48 -11.48 -12.09 13.88
C SER A 48 -12.74 -12.36 13.04
N TRP A 49 -13.53 -11.31 12.80
CA TRP A 49 -14.72 -11.39 11.94
C TRP A 49 -14.32 -11.75 10.49
N GLN A 50 -13.27 -11.09 9.95
CA GLN A 50 -12.81 -11.37 8.59
C GLN A 50 -12.38 -12.83 8.41
N LEU A 51 -11.68 -13.40 9.39
CA LEU A 51 -11.25 -14.80 9.38
C LEU A 51 -12.44 -15.76 9.49
N GLU A 52 -13.38 -15.48 10.37
CA GLU A 52 -14.60 -16.28 10.56
C GLU A 52 -15.48 -16.28 9.31
N GLN A 53 -15.71 -15.08 8.76
CA GLN A 53 -16.58 -14.92 7.57
C GLN A 53 -15.85 -15.19 6.25
N ARG A 54 -14.52 -15.34 6.26
CA ARG A 54 -13.65 -15.45 5.07
C ARG A 54 -13.89 -14.32 4.07
N ARG A 55 -14.11 -13.11 4.59
CA ARG A 55 -14.38 -11.90 3.82
C ARG A 55 -13.61 -10.74 4.43
N THR A 56 -13.14 -9.82 3.59
CA THR A 56 -12.39 -8.64 4.04
C THR A 56 -13.28 -7.46 4.41
N SER A 57 -14.58 -7.52 4.05
CA SER A 57 -15.55 -6.45 4.31
C SER A 57 -16.96 -7.02 4.53
N SER A 58 -17.72 -6.37 5.42
CA SER A 58 -19.15 -6.60 5.60
C SER A 58 -19.99 -6.00 4.47
N LEU A 59 -19.49 -4.97 3.79
CA LEU A 59 -20.12 -4.41 2.58
C LEU A 59 -19.77 -5.26 1.35
N ALA A 60 -20.76 -5.50 0.50
CA ALA A 60 -20.50 -6.11 -0.78
C ALA A 60 -19.95 -5.07 -1.78
N PRO A 61 -19.04 -5.46 -2.69
CA PRO A 61 -18.52 -4.53 -3.72
C PRO A 61 -19.64 -3.89 -4.54
N GLU A 62 -20.69 -4.63 -4.86
CA GLU A 62 -21.84 -4.20 -5.66
C GLU A 62 -22.62 -3.05 -4.99
N ASP A 63 -22.53 -2.93 -3.66
CA ASP A 63 -23.17 -1.83 -2.92
C ASP A 63 -22.41 -0.50 -3.03
N VAL A 64 -21.17 -0.55 -3.53
CA VAL A 64 -20.26 0.61 -3.52
C VAL A 64 -19.83 1.09 -4.89
N PHE A 65 -19.86 0.22 -5.91
CA PHE A 65 -19.59 0.61 -7.30
C PHE A 65 -20.32 -0.29 -8.32
N VAL A 66 -20.48 0.22 -9.52
CA VAL A 66 -21.02 -0.52 -10.65
C VAL A 66 -19.87 -0.97 -11.54
N ASN A 67 -19.71 -2.29 -11.74
CA ASN A 67 -18.73 -2.82 -12.68
C ASN A 67 -19.27 -2.75 -14.11
N LEU A 68 -18.67 -1.88 -14.93
CA LEU A 68 -19.00 -1.73 -16.36
C LEU A 68 -18.19 -2.68 -17.26
N THR A 69 -17.35 -3.53 -16.69
CA THR A 69 -16.53 -4.53 -17.40
C THR A 69 -16.83 -5.92 -16.84
N PRO A 70 -17.96 -6.53 -17.21
CA PRO A 70 -18.44 -7.78 -16.58
C PRO A 70 -17.45 -8.94 -16.70
N ASP A 71 -16.62 -8.95 -17.75
CA ASP A 71 -15.60 -9.98 -17.96
C ASP A 71 -14.36 -9.81 -17.07
N LYS A 72 -14.28 -8.73 -16.27
CA LYS A 72 -13.20 -8.44 -15.36
C LYS A 72 -13.71 -8.26 -13.95
N GLU A 73 -13.28 -9.12 -13.05
CA GLU A 73 -13.53 -8.95 -11.63
C GLU A 73 -12.64 -7.81 -11.07
N TRP A 74 -13.25 -6.91 -10.31
CA TRP A 74 -12.55 -5.85 -9.58
C TRP A 74 -12.56 -6.17 -8.10
N LEU A 75 -11.41 -6.56 -7.59
CA LEU A 75 -11.23 -6.79 -6.15
C LEU A 75 -11.22 -5.45 -5.41
N THR A 76 -12.12 -5.31 -4.46
CA THR A 76 -12.17 -4.15 -3.57
C THR A 76 -12.67 -4.58 -2.19
N SER A 77 -12.21 -3.86 -1.18
CA SER A 77 -12.62 -4.08 0.20
C SER A 77 -13.11 -2.76 0.80
N PRO A 78 -14.40 -2.43 0.63
CA PRO A 78 -14.96 -1.22 1.23
C PRO A 78 -14.90 -1.29 2.76
N GLY A 79 -14.93 -0.12 3.42
CA GLY A 79 -14.87 0.01 4.87
C GLY A 79 -13.50 0.41 5.39
N PHE A 80 -13.36 0.42 6.71
CA PHE A 80 -12.17 0.93 7.38
C PHE A 80 -10.89 0.23 6.90
N GLY A 81 -9.95 1.03 6.40
CA GLY A 81 -8.72 0.56 5.78
C GLY A 81 -8.80 0.39 4.25
N GLY A 82 -10.00 0.30 3.67
CA GLY A 82 -10.17 0.14 2.23
C GLY A 82 -9.38 -1.05 1.68
N ASN A 83 -8.81 -0.90 0.49
CA ASN A 83 -8.04 -1.96 -0.18
C ASN A 83 -6.74 -2.36 0.53
N SER A 84 -6.36 -1.69 1.64
CA SER A 84 -5.26 -2.20 2.47
C SER A 84 -5.57 -3.54 3.13
N LYS A 85 -6.84 -3.95 3.16
CA LYS A 85 -7.30 -5.23 3.70
C LYS A 85 -7.22 -6.39 2.71
N CYS A 86 -7.13 -6.11 1.39
CA CYS A 86 -7.20 -7.12 0.33
C CYS A 86 -6.04 -7.05 -0.68
N TRP A 87 -4.95 -6.35 -0.37
CA TRP A 87 -3.80 -6.27 -1.24
C TRP A 87 -2.75 -7.36 -0.95
N TRP A 88 -1.90 -7.64 -1.93
CA TRP A 88 -0.85 -8.67 -1.83
C TRP A 88 0.47 -8.15 -1.26
N ALA A 89 0.46 -6.97 -0.67
CA ALA A 89 1.62 -6.32 -0.08
C ALA A 89 2.80 -6.07 -1.05
N GLY A 90 2.56 -6.05 -2.35
CA GLY A 90 3.57 -5.61 -3.32
C GLY A 90 3.87 -4.13 -3.10
N ALA A 91 5.13 -3.78 -2.86
CA ALA A 91 5.56 -2.42 -2.49
C ALA A 91 6.71 -1.94 -3.37
N THR A 92 6.61 -2.21 -4.66
CA THR A 92 7.59 -1.80 -5.66
C THR A 92 7.43 -0.31 -5.99
N ARG A 93 8.53 0.43 -6.01
CA ARG A 93 8.53 1.82 -6.46
C ARG A 93 8.22 1.91 -7.94
N MET A 94 7.67 3.03 -8.39
CA MET A 94 7.66 3.37 -9.80
C MET A 94 9.09 3.61 -10.31
N MET A 95 9.34 3.33 -11.59
CA MET A 95 10.60 3.67 -12.23
C MET A 95 10.60 5.14 -12.65
N PRO A 96 11.78 5.80 -12.76
CA PRO A 96 11.84 7.17 -13.26
C PRO A 96 11.10 7.38 -14.59
N GLY A 97 11.17 6.41 -15.51
CA GLY A 97 10.48 6.44 -16.80
C GLY A 97 8.95 6.44 -16.72
N ASP A 98 8.37 5.98 -15.61
CA ASP A 98 6.91 5.97 -15.42
C ASP A 98 6.34 7.39 -15.26
N PHE A 99 7.18 8.37 -14.90
CA PHE A 99 6.82 9.78 -14.79
C PHE A 99 6.90 10.51 -16.11
N GLU A 100 7.49 9.91 -17.15
CA GLU A 100 7.79 10.51 -18.45
C GLU A 100 7.14 9.72 -19.61
N LEU A 101 5.94 9.16 -19.38
CA LEU A 101 5.30 8.26 -20.34
C LEU A 101 5.08 8.90 -21.70
N ARG A 102 4.67 10.18 -21.75
CA ARG A 102 4.40 10.87 -23.00
C ARG A 102 5.68 11.23 -23.74
N SER A 103 6.62 11.85 -23.05
CA SER A 103 7.88 12.30 -23.66
C SER A 103 8.79 11.13 -24.04
N ARG A 104 8.78 10.05 -23.26
CA ARG A 104 9.67 8.90 -23.47
C ARG A 104 9.10 7.85 -24.42
N TYR A 105 7.80 7.56 -24.31
CA TYR A 105 7.15 6.44 -25.02
C TYR A 105 6.01 6.87 -25.94
N GLY A 106 5.66 8.16 -26.00
CA GLY A 106 4.58 8.67 -26.84
C GLY A 106 3.17 8.34 -26.36
N VAL A 107 3.01 7.72 -25.19
CA VAL A 107 1.73 7.28 -24.63
C VAL A 107 1.38 8.03 -23.35
N GLY A 108 0.10 8.08 -22.99
CA GLY A 108 -0.35 8.69 -21.74
C GLY A 108 0.00 10.17 -21.63
N ARG A 109 0.39 10.58 -20.43
CA ARG A 109 0.85 11.94 -20.07
C ARG A 109 2.06 11.85 -19.15
N ASP A 110 2.94 12.85 -19.21
CA ASP A 110 3.97 13.02 -18.21
C ASP A 110 3.34 13.51 -16.89
N TRP A 111 3.92 13.07 -15.80
CA TRP A 111 3.53 13.56 -14.48
C TRP A 111 4.11 14.97 -14.25
N PRO A 112 3.44 15.84 -13.48
CA PRO A 112 3.99 17.14 -13.09
C PRO A 112 5.10 17.03 -12.03
N LEU A 113 5.49 15.82 -11.68
CA LEU A 113 6.53 15.46 -10.70
C LEU A 113 7.53 14.53 -11.36
N ARG A 114 8.75 14.51 -10.86
CA ARG A 114 9.79 13.57 -11.22
C ARG A 114 9.99 12.53 -10.12
N TYR A 115 10.65 11.44 -10.47
CA TYR A 115 11.01 10.41 -9.48
C TYR A 115 11.76 10.99 -8.28
N ASP A 116 12.73 11.88 -8.53
CA ASP A 116 13.57 12.46 -7.49
C ASP A 116 12.79 13.32 -6.47
N ASP A 117 11.66 13.92 -6.90
CA ASP A 117 10.76 14.66 -6.02
C ASP A 117 10.09 13.73 -4.99
N LEU A 118 9.91 12.44 -5.33
CA LEU A 118 9.24 11.45 -4.50
C LEU A 118 10.20 10.48 -3.80
N GLU A 119 11.44 10.40 -4.19
CA GLU A 119 12.39 9.38 -3.70
C GLU A 119 12.48 9.32 -2.17
N GLN A 120 12.64 10.46 -1.53
CA GLN A 120 12.70 10.55 -0.08
C GLN A 120 11.39 10.09 0.61
N HIS A 121 10.24 10.34 -0.02
CA HIS A 121 8.94 9.97 0.50
C HIS A 121 8.69 8.46 0.36
N TYR A 122 9.16 7.82 -0.70
CA TYR A 122 9.20 6.36 -0.80
C TYR A 122 9.94 5.75 0.40
N GLY A 123 11.11 6.29 0.75
CA GLY A 123 11.87 5.82 1.91
C GLY A 123 11.12 5.93 3.24
N VAL A 124 10.33 6.99 3.43
CA VAL A 124 9.47 7.14 4.63
C VAL A 124 8.36 6.10 4.65
N VAL A 125 7.65 5.94 3.52
CA VAL A 125 6.56 4.96 3.40
C VAL A 125 7.08 3.54 3.60
N GLU A 126 8.21 3.19 2.99
CA GLU A 126 8.87 1.90 3.16
C GLU A 126 9.21 1.61 4.63
N ALA A 127 9.68 2.61 5.37
CA ALA A 127 9.99 2.47 6.80
C ALA A 127 8.72 2.20 7.63
N VAL A 128 7.66 2.98 7.42
CA VAL A 128 6.38 2.81 8.12
C VAL A 128 5.76 1.44 7.82
N MET A 129 5.85 1.00 6.57
CA MET A 129 5.28 -0.28 6.13
C MET A 129 6.18 -1.49 6.43
N ALA A 130 7.39 -1.29 6.98
CA ALA A 130 8.38 -2.33 7.23
C ALA A 130 8.65 -3.17 5.96
N VAL A 131 8.94 -2.47 4.85
CA VAL A 131 9.16 -3.12 3.55
C VAL A 131 10.43 -3.95 3.56
N SER A 132 10.28 -5.20 3.12
CA SER A 132 11.38 -6.14 2.88
C SER A 132 11.79 -6.09 1.42
N GLY A 133 13.06 -5.99 1.12
CA GLY A 133 13.53 -5.95 -0.26
C GLY A 133 15.02 -6.22 -0.42
N PRO A 134 15.45 -6.54 -1.65
CA PRO A 134 16.83 -6.91 -1.93
C PRO A 134 17.74 -5.68 -2.05
N PRO A 135 19.03 -5.84 -1.71
CA PRO A 135 20.00 -4.76 -1.87
C PRO A 135 20.28 -4.39 -3.35
N ASP A 136 20.03 -5.33 -4.26
CA ASP A 136 20.22 -5.22 -5.71
C ASP A 136 18.94 -4.82 -6.46
N SER A 137 18.02 -4.14 -5.80
CA SER A 137 16.79 -3.64 -6.44
C SER A 137 17.12 -2.67 -7.58
N PRO A 138 16.50 -2.83 -8.78
CA PRO A 138 16.75 -1.94 -9.92
C PRO A 138 16.10 -0.57 -9.76
N MET A 139 15.19 -0.40 -8.78
CA MET A 139 14.55 0.88 -8.51
C MET A 139 15.55 1.80 -7.79
N PRO A 140 15.87 2.98 -8.34
CA PRO A 140 16.81 3.93 -7.73
C PRO A 140 16.42 4.24 -6.29
N ARG A 141 17.41 4.31 -5.40
CA ARG A 141 17.16 4.56 -3.98
C ARG A 141 18.39 5.14 -3.28
N SER A 142 18.16 6.09 -2.38
CA SER A 142 19.19 6.67 -1.53
C SER A 142 19.41 5.91 -0.22
N ARG A 143 18.47 5.01 0.13
CA ARG A 143 18.48 4.23 1.38
C ARG A 143 18.20 2.75 1.09
N PRO A 144 18.80 1.82 1.86
CA PRO A 144 18.43 0.42 1.79
C PRO A 144 16.97 0.21 2.22
N PHE A 145 16.41 -0.94 1.89
CA PHE A 145 15.12 -1.35 2.45
C PHE A 145 15.21 -1.49 3.97
N PRO A 146 14.14 -1.18 4.71
CA PRO A 146 14.09 -1.35 6.17
C PRO A 146 14.38 -2.76 6.64
N LEU A 147 13.94 -3.75 5.87
CA LEU A 147 14.08 -5.16 6.21
C LEU A 147 14.75 -5.95 5.06
N PRO A 148 15.49 -7.02 5.39
CA PRO A 148 16.09 -7.89 4.37
C PRO A 148 15.02 -8.54 3.49
N PRO A 149 15.38 -9.04 2.29
CA PRO A 149 14.44 -9.75 1.43
C PRO A 149 13.94 -11.06 2.08
N HIS A 150 12.77 -11.51 1.67
CA HIS A 150 12.33 -12.87 1.98
C HIS A 150 13.20 -13.89 1.28
N ARG A 151 13.20 -15.14 1.78
CA ARG A 151 13.77 -16.25 1.05
C ARG A 151 13.05 -16.42 -0.28
N LEU A 152 13.81 -16.61 -1.36
CA LEU A 152 13.26 -16.99 -2.66
C LEU A 152 12.64 -18.39 -2.59
N SER A 153 11.55 -18.59 -3.31
CA SER A 153 11.07 -19.93 -3.64
C SER A 153 12.09 -20.63 -4.58
N ASP A 154 12.05 -21.95 -4.65
CA ASP A 154 12.95 -22.67 -5.53
C ASP A 154 12.78 -22.29 -7.01
N PRO A 155 11.55 -22.09 -7.55
CA PRO A 155 11.36 -21.54 -8.90
C PRO A 155 11.97 -20.14 -9.08
N ASP A 156 11.76 -19.24 -8.11
CA ASP A 156 12.32 -17.89 -8.17
C ASP A 156 13.85 -17.88 -8.11
N ALA A 157 14.43 -18.74 -7.29
CA ALA A 157 15.88 -18.93 -7.24
C ALA A 157 16.45 -19.43 -8.56
N LEU A 158 15.73 -20.33 -9.23
CA LEU A 158 16.09 -20.82 -10.56
C LEU A 158 16.01 -19.71 -11.61
N LEU A 159 14.93 -18.92 -11.61
CA LEU A 159 14.78 -17.77 -12.50
C LEU A 159 15.89 -16.74 -12.29
N LYS A 160 16.19 -16.38 -11.03
CA LYS A 160 17.29 -15.47 -10.69
C LYS A 160 18.64 -15.97 -11.20
N LYS A 161 18.88 -17.29 -11.09
CA LYS A 161 20.12 -17.93 -11.59
C LYS A 161 20.27 -17.84 -13.10
N HIS A 162 19.16 -18.02 -13.83
CA HIS A 162 19.20 -18.04 -15.30
C HIS A 162 19.05 -16.65 -15.94
N PHE A 163 18.43 -15.71 -15.23
CA PHE A 163 18.17 -14.35 -15.70
C PHE A 163 18.63 -13.33 -14.64
N PRO A 164 19.93 -13.25 -14.30
CA PRO A 164 20.44 -12.46 -13.19
C PRO A 164 20.14 -10.95 -13.36
N ASP A 165 20.14 -10.45 -14.59
CA ASP A 165 19.89 -9.04 -14.90
C ASP A 165 18.43 -8.74 -15.23
N GLY A 166 17.66 -9.75 -15.61
CA GLY A 166 16.24 -9.59 -15.99
C GLY A 166 15.27 -9.95 -14.88
N TRP A 167 15.73 -10.54 -13.78
CA TRP A 167 14.91 -10.95 -12.66
C TRP A 167 15.45 -10.41 -11.34
N PHE A 168 14.59 -9.84 -10.53
CA PHE A 168 14.93 -9.33 -9.21
C PHE A 168 13.86 -9.70 -8.19
N HIS A 169 14.27 -9.78 -6.93
CA HIS A 169 13.37 -10.08 -5.83
C HIS A 169 12.41 -8.89 -5.62
N PRO A 170 11.09 -9.08 -5.62
CA PRO A 170 10.15 -8.00 -5.44
C PRO A 170 10.23 -7.44 -4.01
N ALA A 171 10.11 -6.11 -3.90
CA ALA A 171 9.90 -5.45 -2.62
C ALA A 171 8.47 -5.71 -2.12
N THR A 172 8.33 -5.97 -0.84
CA THR A 172 7.04 -6.31 -0.24
C THR A 172 6.88 -5.73 1.16
N ALA A 173 5.70 -5.20 1.45
CA ALA A 173 5.31 -4.76 2.79
C ALA A 173 4.96 -5.94 3.73
N ARG A 174 5.41 -7.14 3.44
CA ARG A 174 5.41 -8.29 4.35
C ARG A 174 6.73 -8.29 5.11
N ALA A 175 6.69 -8.07 6.42
CA ALA A 175 7.90 -8.04 7.24
C ALA A 175 8.61 -9.41 7.19
N SER A 176 9.84 -9.46 6.68
CA SER A 176 10.64 -10.70 6.60
C SER A 176 11.18 -11.16 7.95
N VAL A 177 11.33 -10.19 8.88
CA VAL A 177 11.70 -10.42 10.28
C VAL A 177 10.76 -9.60 11.17
N PRO A 178 10.58 -9.97 12.46
CA PRO A 178 9.71 -9.21 13.35
C PRO A 178 10.28 -7.81 13.61
N THR A 179 9.38 -6.85 13.84
CA THR A 179 9.70 -5.51 14.33
C THR A 179 9.01 -5.28 15.68
N PRO A 180 9.31 -4.20 16.43
CA PRO A 180 8.64 -3.93 17.69
C PRO A 180 7.11 -3.84 17.60
N THR A 181 6.60 -3.49 16.44
CA THR A 181 5.15 -3.25 16.22
C THR A 181 4.50 -4.23 15.25
N ARG A 182 5.27 -5.19 14.70
CA ARG A 182 4.78 -6.08 13.66
C ARG A 182 5.46 -7.45 13.70
N ALA A 183 4.66 -8.52 13.68
CA ALA A 183 5.16 -9.89 13.54
C ALA A 183 5.78 -10.13 12.15
N ALA A 184 6.70 -11.09 12.06
CA ALA A 184 7.20 -11.56 10.77
C ALA A 184 6.09 -12.25 9.97
N CYS A 185 6.20 -12.18 8.65
CA CYS A 185 5.32 -12.91 7.74
C CYS A 185 5.50 -14.43 7.93
N CYS A 186 4.39 -15.15 8.09
CA CYS A 186 4.40 -16.61 8.24
C CYS A 186 4.60 -17.37 6.93
N ALA A 187 4.72 -16.67 5.79
CA ALA A 187 4.90 -17.23 4.44
C ALA A 187 3.85 -18.29 4.04
N SER A 188 2.62 -18.21 4.59
CA SER A 188 1.54 -19.15 4.32
C SER A 188 0.99 -19.10 2.89
N GLY A 189 1.29 -18.02 2.14
CA GLY A 189 0.70 -17.78 0.82
C GLY A 189 -0.75 -17.27 0.84
N ILE A 190 -1.37 -17.12 2.02
CA ILE A 190 -2.76 -16.67 2.18
C ILE A 190 -2.77 -15.25 2.75
N CYS A 191 -2.32 -14.28 1.96
CA CYS A 191 -2.02 -12.93 2.45
C CYS A 191 -3.24 -12.15 2.96
N GLU A 192 -4.43 -12.40 2.43
CA GLU A 192 -5.65 -11.68 2.83
C GLU A 192 -6.24 -12.21 4.13
N LEU A 193 -6.10 -13.50 4.36
CA LEU A 193 -6.67 -14.21 5.51
C LEU A 193 -5.61 -14.70 6.50
N CYS A 194 -4.43 -14.11 6.47
CA CYS A 194 -3.36 -14.47 7.41
C CYS A 194 -3.77 -14.12 8.84
N PRO A 195 -3.69 -15.05 9.81
CA PRO A 195 -4.03 -14.84 11.22
C PRO A 195 -3.12 -13.83 11.92
#